data_712d129354451dd0896b95a761192ecc
#
_entry.id   712d129354451dd0896b95a761192ecc
#
_cell.length_a   1.000
_cell.length_b   1.000
_cell.length_c   1.000
_cell.angle_alpha   90.00
_cell.angle_beta   90.00
_cell.angle_gamma   90.00
#
_symmetry.space_group_name_H-M   'P 1'
#
loop_
_entity.id
_entity.type
_entity.pdbx_description
1 polymer ?
#
loop_
_entity_poly.entity_id
_entity_poly.type
_entity_poly.pdbx_seq_one_letter_code
_entity_poly.pdbx_strand_id
1 'polypeptide(L)'
;MVLIVNRHEMIDRIGKEYLTANIEAGEYSYVQEASSKEKLEKAVGHAVKHFKLDIRFENNNVAVLIETKQSFTKADEKQLAEYVEEERALHKGIKIIAILANTNNDKIKVWRYSVDDAHLLKEETVLDAMEHYVKLFDTSRQNDKERVMKNTYDLNELLHKKDIDEKLRSQFVGTTLLYIKDMVKKTGATRIDDALKDKLDDVWKMMSAEEIRAGIKNTLDNLLDNSENKTKKIELLQKNVLNDQKVKKLKIKDWIEILDTILMDIYRYIDADSSEGQDILNLFFIAFNKYTGKADKNQAFTPDHITEFMCRITDVDRTKVVLDGTCGSGSFLVQAMVKEIADCRRDKTEKEAEELIRQVKEKHIFGIEVEEKAYGLSTTNMLIHGDGNSNIKFGSIFDSKKFIMEADPDIILMNPPYNAKPIGIP
;
A
#
# COMPACT_ATOMS: atom_id res chain seq x y z
N MET A 1 0.40 -27.78 -29.07
CA MET A 1 1.83 -27.51 -28.82
C MET A 1 2.05 -26.23 -28.04
N VAL A 2 1.36 -25.13 -28.35
CA VAL A 2 1.45 -23.85 -27.60
C VAL A 2 0.95 -23.99 -26.15
N LEU A 3 -0.16 -24.70 -25.93
CA LEU A 3 -0.74 -24.91 -24.59
C LEU A 3 0.22 -25.63 -23.61
N ILE A 4 0.99 -26.60 -24.13
CA ILE A 4 1.95 -27.38 -23.33
C ILE A 4 3.15 -26.51 -22.91
N VAL A 5 3.61 -25.65 -23.82
CA VAL A 5 4.73 -24.72 -23.50
C VAL A 5 4.31 -23.72 -22.46
N ASN A 6 3.13 -23.14 -22.57
CA ASN A 6 2.62 -22.15 -21.59
C ASN A 6 2.34 -22.79 -20.21
N ARG A 7 1.85 -24.02 -20.16
CA ARG A 7 1.69 -24.76 -18.90
C ARG A 7 3.04 -25.01 -18.22
N HIS A 8 4.05 -25.43 -18.95
CA HIS A 8 5.39 -25.65 -18.39
C HIS A 8 5.98 -24.34 -17.83
N GLU A 9 5.82 -23.25 -18.53
CA GLU A 9 6.26 -21.94 -18.05
C GLU A 9 5.51 -21.52 -16.78
N MET A 10 4.20 -21.73 -16.69
CA MET A 10 3.41 -21.48 -15.49
C MET A 10 3.87 -22.34 -14.31
N ILE A 11 4.14 -23.62 -14.55
CA ILE A 11 4.66 -24.57 -13.57
C ILE A 11 6.05 -24.13 -13.08
N ASP A 12 6.92 -23.69 -13.98
CA ASP A 12 8.27 -23.24 -13.61
C ASP A 12 8.25 -21.91 -12.85
N ARG A 13 7.34 -21.01 -13.15
CA ARG A 13 7.19 -19.72 -12.44
C ARG A 13 6.61 -19.87 -11.03
N ILE A 14 5.60 -20.71 -10.87
CA ILE A 14 4.94 -20.91 -9.57
C ILE A 14 5.79 -21.77 -8.63
N GLY A 15 6.50 -22.76 -9.16
CA GLY A 15 7.38 -23.64 -8.41
C GLY A 15 6.93 -25.10 -8.47
N LYS A 16 7.79 -25.96 -8.96
CA LYS A 16 7.50 -27.42 -9.16
C LYS A 16 7.24 -28.17 -7.87
N GLU A 17 7.83 -27.72 -6.78
CA GLU A 17 7.72 -28.31 -5.44
C GLU A 17 6.31 -28.24 -4.85
N TYR A 18 5.47 -27.34 -5.38
CA TYR A 18 4.09 -27.15 -4.93
C TYR A 18 3.06 -27.92 -5.76
N LEU A 19 3.51 -28.68 -6.76
CA LEU A 19 2.62 -29.49 -7.58
C LEU A 19 2.06 -30.67 -6.81
N THR A 20 0.75 -30.88 -6.90
CA THR A 20 0.12 -32.12 -6.42
C THR A 20 0.28 -33.25 -7.42
N ALA A 21 0.28 -34.51 -6.97
CA ALA A 21 0.59 -35.70 -7.79
C ALA A 21 -0.24 -35.86 -9.08
N ASN A 22 -1.41 -35.25 -9.16
CA ASN A 22 -2.29 -35.37 -10.34
C ASN A 22 -1.86 -34.55 -11.56
N ILE A 23 -0.88 -33.66 -11.42
CA ILE A 23 -0.43 -32.79 -12.54
C ILE A 23 0.50 -33.52 -13.51
N GLU A 24 1.11 -34.64 -13.15
CA GLU A 24 1.86 -35.49 -14.09
C GLU A 24 0.98 -35.97 -15.26
N ALA A 25 -0.34 -36.10 -15.04
CA ALA A 25 -1.32 -36.41 -16.07
C ALA A 25 -1.83 -35.18 -16.87
N GLY A 26 -1.35 -33.96 -16.53
CA GLY A 26 -1.69 -32.71 -17.23
C GLY A 26 -2.98 -32.04 -16.78
N GLU A 27 -3.79 -32.63 -15.94
CA GLU A 27 -5.05 -32.08 -15.45
C GLU A 27 -5.38 -32.59 -14.05
N TYR A 28 -5.74 -31.68 -13.14
CA TYR A 28 -6.24 -32.07 -11.83
C TYR A 28 -7.71 -32.47 -11.92
N SER A 29 -8.07 -33.66 -11.46
CA SER A 29 -9.42 -34.19 -11.55
C SER A 29 -10.12 -34.27 -10.21
N TYR A 30 -11.10 -33.39 -9.97
CA TYR A 30 -11.95 -33.43 -8.77
C TYR A 30 -12.79 -34.73 -8.66
N VAL A 31 -13.09 -35.38 -9.78
CA VAL A 31 -13.76 -36.69 -9.77
C VAL A 31 -12.83 -37.78 -9.21
N GLN A 32 -11.54 -37.75 -9.55
CA GLN A 32 -10.57 -38.68 -8.96
C GLN A 32 -10.40 -38.44 -7.49
N GLU A 33 -10.30 -37.19 -7.07
CA GLU A 33 -10.20 -36.78 -5.67
C GLU A 33 -11.40 -37.26 -4.84
N ALA A 34 -12.62 -37.03 -5.32
CA ALA A 34 -13.86 -37.47 -4.69
C ALA A 34 -14.09 -39.00 -4.80
N SER A 35 -13.28 -39.71 -5.57
CA SER A 35 -13.40 -41.13 -5.92
C SER A 35 -14.57 -41.48 -6.85
N SER A 36 -15.49 -40.57 -7.13
CA SER A 36 -16.54 -40.71 -8.13
C SER A 36 -17.24 -39.38 -8.40
N LYS A 37 -17.87 -39.25 -9.60
CA LYS A 37 -18.66 -38.06 -9.94
C LYS A 37 -19.87 -37.90 -9.03
N GLU A 38 -20.54 -39.00 -8.65
CA GLU A 38 -21.69 -38.99 -7.76
C GLU A 38 -21.33 -38.46 -6.34
N LYS A 39 -20.17 -38.85 -5.81
CA LYS A 39 -19.69 -38.33 -4.53
C LYS A 39 -19.33 -36.84 -4.61
N LEU A 40 -18.74 -36.40 -5.74
CA LEU A 40 -18.44 -35.01 -5.96
C LEU A 40 -19.73 -34.16 -6.02
N GLU A 41 -20.71 -34.57 -6.84
CA GLU A 41 -22.01 -33.90 -6.95
C GLU A 41 -22.76 -33.84 -5.62
N LYS A 42 -22.64 -34.89 -4.79
CA LYS A 42 -23.20 -34.88 -3.44
C LYS A 42 -22.48 -33.91 -2.50
N ALA A 43 -21.17 -33.77 -2.63
CA ALA A 43 -20.38 -32.84 -1.82
C ALA A 43 -20.67 -31.37 -2.18
N VAL A 44 -20.79 -31.06 -3.47
CA VAL A 44 -21.06 -29.72 -3.99
C VAL A 44 -22.57 -29.37 -3.87
N GLY A 45 -23.46 -30.36 -3.89
CA GLY A 45 -24.92 -30.19 -3.77
C GLY A 45 -25.66 -29.95 -5.09
N HIS A 46 -24.97 -30.02 -6.23
CA HIS A 46 -25.56 -29.89 -7.57
C HIS A 46 -24.82 -30.72 -8.61
N ALA A 47 -25.36 -30.84 -9.84
CA ALA A 47 -24.71 -31.54 -10.93
C ALA A 47 -23.46 -30.79 -11.41
N VAL A 48 -22.34 -31.51 -11.51
CA VAL A 48 -21.04 -30.98 -11.92
C VAL A 48 -20.85 -31.15 -13.42
N LYS A 49 -20.55 -30.04 -14.11
CA LYS A 49 -20.31 -30.03 -15.56
C LYS A 49 -18.84 -30.06 -15.89
N HIS A 50 -18.05 -29.31 -15.16
CA HIS A 50 -16.61 -29.22 -15.30
C HIS A 50 -15.96 -29.82 -14.04
N PHE A 51 -15.01 -30.68 -14.17
CA PHE A 51 -14.39 -31.38 -13.04
C PHE A 51 -12.90 -31.68 -13.27
N LYS A 52 -12.33 -31.10 -14.31
CA LYS A 52 -10.91 -31.18 -14.64
C LYS A 52 -10.35 -29.78 -14.78
N LEU A 53 -9.58 -29.38 -13.80
CA LEU A 53 -8.84 -28.14 -13.78
C LEU A 53 -7.49 -28.31 -14.46
N ASP A 54 -7.02 -27.29 -15.15
CA ASP A 54 -5.73 -27.37 -15.85
C ASP A 54 -4.55 -27.54 -14.90
N ILE A 55 -4.46 -26.73 -13.84
CA ILE A 55 -3.35 -26.77 -12.89
C ILE A 55 -3.83 -26.44 -11.47
N ARG A 56 -3.37 -27.22 -10.49
CA ARG A 56 -3.60 -26.97 -9.06
C ARG A 56 -2.30 -27.05 -8.28
N PHE A 57 -2.01 -26.01 -7.52
CA PHE A 57 -0.93 -25.98 -6.54
C PHE A 57 -1.49 -25.85 -5.13
N GLU A 58 -0.74 -26.30 -4.13
CA GLU A 58 -1.12 -26.13 -2.74
C GLU A 58 0.11 -25.88 -1.86
N ASN A 59 0.03 -24.90 -0.99
CA ASN A 59 1.03 -24.62 0.04
C ASN A 59 0.37 -23.90 1.23
N ASN A 60 0.73 -24.29 2.45
CA ASN A 60 0.29 -23.64 3.70
C ASN A 60 -1.22 -23.36 3.79
N ASN A 61 -2.05 -24.33 3.39
CA ASN A 61 -3.50 -24.21 3.36
C ASN A 61 -4.03 -23.16 2.37
N VAL A 62 -3.24 -22.87 1.34
CA VAL A 62 -3.63 -22.06 0.18
C VAL A 62 -3.57 -22.95 -1.06
N ALA A 63 -4.68 -23.07 -1.80
CA ALA A 63 -4.71 -23.68 -3.12
C ALA A 63 -4.70 -22.59 -4.20
N VAL A 64 -3.89 -22.76 -5.23
CA VAL A 64 -3.89 -21.95 -6.44
C VAL A 64 -4.45 -22.79 -7.58
N LEU A 65 -5.59 -22.36 -8.10
CA LEU A 65 -6.33 -23.01 -9.18
C LEU A 65 -6.12 -22.22 -10.46
N ILE A 66 -5.61 -22.83 -11.52
CA ILE A 66 -5.35 -22.16 -12.80
C ILE A 66 -6.10 -22.85 -13.90
N GLU A 67 -6.98 -22.12 -14.56
CA GLU A 67 -7.63 -22.51 -15.82
C GLU A 67 -7.05 -21.68 -16.96
N THR A 68 -6.69 -22.32 -18.07
CA THR A 68 -6.05 -21.69 -19.23
C THR A 68 -7.01 -21.57 -20.39
N LYS A 69 -7.08 -20.38 -21.02
CA LYS A 69 -7.95 -20.10 -22.19
C LYS A 69 -7.22 -19.24 -23.22
N GLN A 70 -7.62 -19.35 -24.48
CA GLN A 70 -7.11 -18.50 -25.56
C GLN A 70 -7.69 -17.09 -25.53
N SER A 71 -8.87 -16.92 -24.93
CA SER A 71 -9.55 -15.65 -24.70
C SER A 71 -10.44 -15.77 -23.47
N PHE A 72 -10.74 -14.66 -22.82
CA PHE A 72 -11.59 -14.66 -21.63
C PHE A 72 -13.05 -14.35 -21.97
N THR A 73 -13.95 -15.22 -21.56
CA THR A 73 -15.40 -15.04 -21.66
C THR A 73 -16.04 -15.16 -20.27
N LYS A 74 -17.28 -14.70 -20.15
CA LYS A 74 -18.08 -14.90 -18.89
C LYS A 74 -18.31 -16.39 -18.60
N ALA A 75 -18.32 -17.24 -19.63
CA ALA A 75 -18.48 -18.68 -19.44
C ALA A 75 -17.20 -19.29 -18.80
N ASP A 76 -16.02 -18.80 -19.15
CA ASP A 76 -14.76 -19.27 -18.56
C ASP A 76 -14.63 -18.82 -17.10
N GLU A 77 -15.06 -17.60 -16.78
CA GLU A 77 -15.13 -17.12 -15.39
C GLU A 77 -16.08 -17.97 -14.54
N LYS A 78 -17.23 -18.36 -15.12
CA LYS A 78 -18.19 -19.25 -14.45
C LYS A 78 -17.61 -20.65 -14.26
N GLN A 79 -16.92 -21.19 -15.25
CA GLN A 79 -16.24 -22.49 -15.15
C GLN A 79 -15.20 -22.48 -14.02
N LEU A 80 -14.39 -21.44 -13.93
CA LEU A 80 -13.41 -21.29 -12.85
C LEU A 80 -14.10 -21.19 -11.48
N ALA A 81 -15.24 -20.50 -11.37
CA ALA A 81 -16.04 -20.45 -10.15
C ALA A 81 -16.58 -21.83 -9.75
N GLU A 82 -16.99 -22.68 -10.69
CA GLU A 82 -17.40 -24.08 -10.43
C GLU A 82 -16.23 -24.87 -9.78
N TYR A 83 -15.01 -24.73 -10.28
CA TYR A 83 -13.84 -25.36 -9.65
C TYR A 83 -13.55 -24.85 -8.23
N VAL A 84 -13.78 -23.58 -7.95
CA VAL A 84 -13.67 -23.04 -6.59
C VAL A 84 -14.68 -23.69 -5.65
N GLU A 85 -15.93 -23.91 -6.11
CA GLU A 85 -16.95 -24.60 -5.32
C GLU A 85 -16.57 -26.08 -5.05
N GLU A 86 -16.02 -26.77 -6.04
CA GLU A 86 -15.54 -28.15 -5.90
C GLU A 86 -14.36 -28.23 -4.93
N GLU A 87 -13.39 -27.34 -5.04
CA GLU A 87 -12.27 -27.23 -4.11
C GLU A 87 -12.73 -27.01 -2.68
N ARG A 88 -13.66 -26.09 -2.45
CA ARG A 88 -14.21 -25.80 -1.12
C ARG A 88 -15.00 -26.97 -0.53
N ALA A 89 -15.68 -27.72 -1.36
CA ALA A 89 -16.47 -28.88 -0.93
C ALA A 89 -15.59 -30.05 -0.48
N LEU A 90 -14.45 -30.26 -1.16
CA LEU A 90 -13.51 -31.36 -0.87
C LEU A 90 -12.50 -30.97 0.20
N HIS A 91 -12.00 -29.75 0.19
CA HIS A 91 -10.95 -29.24 1.09
C HIS A 91 -11.49 -28.12 2.00
N LYS A 92 -12.21 -28.52 3.05
CA LYS A 92 -12.86 -27.56 3.95
C LYS A 92 -11.87 -26.64 4.65
N GLY A 93 -12.13 -25.33 4.53
CA GLY A 93 -11.33 -24.29 5.18
C GLY A 93 -10.04 -23.91 4.44
N ILE A 94 -9.80 -24.48 3.25
CA ILE A 94 -8.69 -24.05 2.39
C ILE A 94 -8.95 -22.65 1.86
N LYS A 95 -7.90 -21.85 1.77
CA LYS A 95 -7.88 -20.56 1.10
C LYS A 95 -7.58 -20.78 -0.38
N ILE A 96 -8.25 -20.06 -1.27
CA ILE A 96 -8.15 -20.32 -2.70
C ILE A 96 -7.76 -19.05 -3.44
N ILE A 97 -6.74 -19.17 -4.30
CA ILE A 97 -6.47 -18.24 -5.40
C ILE A 97 -6.92 -18.93 -6.68
N ALA A 98 -7.84 -18.31 -7.41
CA ALA A 98 -8.31 -18.80 -8.69
C ALA A 98 -7.81 -17.89 -9.80
N ILE A 99 -7.15 -18.45 -10.81
CA ILE A 99 -6.49 -17.74 -11.90
C ILE A 99 -7.06 -18.20 -13.23
N LEU A 100 -7.50 -17.23 -14.03
CA LEU A 100 -7.81 -17.46 -15.45
C LEU A 100 -6.66 -16.88 -16.25
N ALA A 101 -5.88 -17.74 -16.91
CA ALA A 101 -4.67 -17.38 -17.63
C ALA A 101 -4.88 -17.43 -19.15
N ASN A 102 -4.44 -16.40 -19.87
CA ASN A 102 -4.51 -16.35 -21.33
C ASN A 102 -3.28 -17.05 -21.93
N THR A 103 -3.51 -17.95 -22.91
CA THR A 103 -2.43 -18.67 -23.58
C THR A 103 -1.86 -17.94 -24.80
N ASN A 104 -2.50 -16.87 -25.25
CA ASN A 104 -2.06 -16.08 -26.41
C ASN A 104 -1.32 -14.78 -26.01
N ASN A 105 -1.50 -14.34 -24.78
CA ASN A 105 -0.82 -13.19 -24.19
C ASN A 105 -0.67 -13.42 -22.70
N ASP A 106 0.15 -12.66 -22.02
CA ASP A 106 0.45 -12.83 -20.60
C ASP A 106 -0.62 -12.26 -19.65
N LYS A 107 -1.84 -12.01 -20.15
CA LYS A 107 -2.93 -11.51 -19.31
C LYS A 107 -3.49 -12.59 -18.42
N ILE A 108 -3.70 -12.27 -17.15
CA ILE A 108 -4.36 -13.13 -16.18
C ILE A 108 -5.44 -12.35 -15.42
N LYS A 109 -6.44 -13.09 -14.93
CA LYS A 109 -7.40 -12.59 -13.94
C LYS A 109 -7.27 -13.42 -12.68
N VAL A 110 -7.17 -12.78 -11.53
CA VAL A 110 -6.93 -13.44 -10.24
C VAL A 110 -8.09 -13.14 -9.29
N TRP A 111 -8.65 -14.19 -8.70
CA TRP A 111 -9.66 -14.12 -7.63
C TRP A 111 -9.10 -14.71 -6.35
N ARG A 112 -9.45 -14.12 -5.21
CA ARG A 112 -9.14 -14.64 -3.90
C ARG A 112 -10.42 -15.07 -3.19
N TYR A 113 -10.39 -16.24 -2.56
CA TYR A 113 -11.50 -16.77 -1.79
C TYR A 113 -11.04 -17.24 -0.42
N SER A 114 -11.73 -16.78 0.65
CA SER A 114 -11.58 -17.27 2.01
C SER A 114 -12.93 -17.64 2.60
N VAL A 115 -12.95 -18.20 3.82
CA VAL A 115 -14.21 -18.58 4.50
C VAL A 115 -15.13 -17.35 4.70
N ASP A 116 -14.52 -16.18 4.96
CA ASP A 116 -15.22 -14.96 5.33
C ASP A 116 -15.28 -13.91 4.20
N ASP A 117 -14.60 -14.16 3.09
CA ASP A 117 -14.38 -13.16 2.03
C ASP A 117 -14.86 -13.71 0.68
N ALA A 118 -15.93 -13.16 0.15
CA ALA A 118 -16.43 -13.50 -1.16
C ALA A 118 -15.96 -12.44 -2.17
N HIS A 119 -15.15 -12.85 -3.16
CA HIS A 119 -14.93 -12.16 -4.42
C HIS A 119 -14.06 -10.89 -4.41
N LEU A 120 -12.77 -11.03 -4.20
CA LEU A 120 -11.83 -10.00 -4.65
C LEU A 120 -11.34 -10.36 -6.07
N LEU A 121 -11.84 -9.65 -7.08
CA LEU A 121 -11.31 -9.76 -8.45
C LEU A 121 -10.13 -8.80 -8.59
N LYS A 122 -8.96 -9.32 -8.95
CA LYS A 122 -7.79 -8.55 -9.32
C LYS A 122 -7.36 -8.91 -10.73
N GLU A 123 -7.11 -7.91 -11.57
CA GLU A 123 -6.49 -8.12 -12.87
C GLU A 123 -4.98 -7.93 -12.73
N GLU A 124 -4.24 -8.93 -13.14
CA GLU A 124 -2.77 -8.91 -13.20
C GLU A 124 -2.33 -9.33 -14.62
N THR A 125 -1.11 -9.01 -14.98
CA THR A 125 -0.58 -9.29 -16.31
C THR A 125 0.51 -10.36 -16.33
N VAL A 126 0.97 -10.79 -15.14
CA VAL A 126 2.06 -11.76 -15.00
C VAL A 126 1.74 -12.73 -13.88
N LEU A 127 1.98 -14.03 -14.11
CA LEU A 127 1.99 -15.04 -13.06
C LEU A 127 3.21 -14.85 -12.18
N ASP A 128 3.00 -14.91 -10.87
CA ASP A 128 4.04 -14.80 -9.86
C ASP A 128 4.35 -16.16 -9.21
N ALA A 129 5.34 -16.20 -8.32
CA ALA A 129 5.69 -17.38 -7.55
C ALA A 129 4.61 -17.73 -6.51
N MET A 130 4.58 -18.98 -6.04
CA MET A 130 3.59 -19.46 -5.06
C MET A 130 3.61 -18.65 -3.76
N GLU A 131 4.78 -18.15 -3.35
CA GLU A 131 4.96 -17.32 -2.16
C GLU A 131 4.16 -16.02 -2.23
N HIS A 132 4.04 -15.41 -3.42
CA HIS A 132 3.21 -14.23 -3.63
C HIS A 132 1.75 -14.55 -3.32
N TYR A 133 1.21 -15.66 -3.85
CA TYR A 133 -0.19 -16.05 -3.65
C TYR A 133 -0.49 -16.46 -2.21
N VAL A 134 0.46 -17.11 -1.53
CA VAL A 134 0.33 -17.40 -0.09
C VAL A 134 0.26 -16.11 0.72
N LYS A 135 1.12 -15.14 0.44
CA LYS A 135 1.11 -13.82 1.11
C LYS A 135 -0.20 -13.06 0.94
N LEU A 136 -0.94 -13.24 -0.14
CA LEU A 136 -2.25 -12.60 -0.33
C LEU A 136 -3.27 -12.96 0.78
N PHE A 137 -3.05 -14.07 1.49
CA PHE A 137 -3.87 -14.47 2.65
C PHE A 137 -3.20 -14.19 3.99
N ASP A 138 -1.88 -14.13 4.05
CA ASP A 138 -1.17 -13.82 5.29
C ASP A 138 -1.27 -12.33 5.62
N THR A 139 -1.35 -11.47 4.63
CA THR A 139 -1.69 -10.05 4.79
C THR A 139 -3.21 -9.89 4.94
N SER A 140 -3.73 -10.15 6.14
CA SER A 140 -5.16 -9.91 6.46
C SER A 140 -5.49 -8.43 6.66
N ARG A 141 -4.82 -7.54 5.96
CA ARG A 141 -5.15 -6.13 5.87
C ARG A 141 -6.21 -5.98 4.80
N GLN A 142 -7.46 -5.96 5.22
CA GLN A 142 -8.55 -5.57 4.33
C GLN A 142 -8.45 -4.07 4.10
N ASN A 143 -8.27 -3.66 2.85
CA ASN A 143 -8.42 -2.27 2.47
C ASN A 143 -9.89 -1.87 2.66
N ASP A 144 -10.18 -1.09 3.71
CA ASP A 144 -11.52 -0.62 4.03
C ASP A 144 -11.53 0.92 4.06
N LYS A 145 -11.69 1.50 2.88
CA LYS A 145 -11.72 2.96 2.69
C LYS A 145 -12.79 3.64 3.54
N GLU A 146 -14.00 3.09 3.58
CA GLU A 146 -15.13 3.72 4.29
C GLU A 146 -14.86 3.76 5.78
N ARG A 147 -14.35 2.67 6.34
CA ARG A 147 -14.00 2.56 7.75
C ARG A 147 -12.85 3.49 8.11
N VAL A 148 -11.79 3.52 7.31
CA VAL A 148 -10.66 4.44 7.52
C VAL A 148 -11.14 5.89 7.52
N MET A 149 -11.97 6.29 6.56
CA MET A 149 -12.49 7.66 6.48
C MET A 149 -13.38 8.02 7.67
N LYS A 150 -14.22 7.10 8.13
CA LYS A 150 -15.04 7.29 9.34
C LYS A 150 -14.15 7.43 10.58
N ASN A 151 -13.23 6.51 10.78
CA ASN A 151 -12.34 6.49 11.95
C ASN A 151 -11.36 7.67 11.95
N THR A 152 -11.07 8.25 10.78
CA THR A 152 -10.29 9.49 10.66
C THR A 152 -10.96 10.65 11.40
N TYR A 153 -12.28 10.75 11.32
CA TYR A 153 -13.03 11.75 12.08
C TYR A 153 -12.90 11.52 13.59
N ASP A 154 -13.09 10.27 14.04
CA ASP A 154 -13.01 9.90 15.46
C ASP A 154 -11.60 10.15 16.02
N LEU A 155 -10.56 9.83 15.27
CA LEU A 155 -9.18 10.13 15.62
C LEU A 155 -8.94 11.64 15.72
N ASN A 156 -9.48 12.45 14.81
CA ASN A 156 -9.36 13.90 14.87
C ASN A 156 -10.03 14.47 16.13
N GLU A 157 -11.20 13.95 16.51
CA GLU A 157 -11.90 14.31 17.75
C GLU A 157 -11.10 13.88 19.01
N LEU A 158 -10.48 12.71 18.99
CA LEU A 158 -9.59 12.27 20.06
C LEU A 158 -8.42 13.26 20.24
N LEU A 159 -7.75 13.64 19.15
CA LEU A 159 -6.65 14.59 19.19
C LEU A 159 -7.10 15.98 19.66
N HIS A 160 -8.32 16.39 19.30
CA HIS A 160 -8.91 17.63 19.83
C HIS A 160 -9.11 17.57 21.36
N LYS A 161 -9.66 16.48 21.88
CA LYS A 161 -9.82 16.25 23.32
C LYS A 161 -8.48 16.22 24.08
N LYS A 162 -7.40 15.81 23.40
CA LYS A 162 -6.03 15.81 23.95
C LYS A 162 -5.32 17.16 23.76
N ASP A 163 -6.03 18.20 23.32
CA ASP A 163 -5.51 19.56 23.08
C ASP A 163 -4.39 19.64 22.03
N ILE A 164 -4.32 18.69 21.10
CA ILE A 164 -3.38 18.75 19.98
C ILE A 164 -3.88 19.76 18.96
N ASP A 165 -3.04 20.74 18.63
CA ASP A 165 -3.39 21.80 17.69
C ASP A 165 -3.73 21.26 16.31
N GLU A 166 -4.81 21.78 15.73
CA GLU A 166 -5.31 21.38 14.43
C GLU A 166 -4.21 21.41 13.33
N LYS A 167 -3.38 22.45 13.35
CA LYS A 167 -2.24 22.62 12.42
C LYS A 167 -1.14 21.58 12.58
N LEU A 168 -1.09 20.91 13.72
CA LEU A 168 -0.06 19.93 14.04
C LEU A 168 -0.51 18.50 13.75
N ARG A 169 -1.83 18.23 13.76
CA ARG A 169 -2.39 16.87 13.77
C ARG A 169 -1.92 16.00 12.62
N SER A 170 -1.84 16.55 11.42
CA SER A 170 -1.40 15.78 10.25
C SER A 170 0.03 15.25 10.41
N GLN A 171 0.98 16.13 10.78
CA GLN A 171 2.36 15.72 11.02
C GLN A 171 2.49 14.80 12.25
N PHE A 172 1.73 15.09 13.31
CA PHE A 172 1.71 14.27 14.52
C PHE A 172 1.23 12.84 14.23
N VAL A 173 0.09 12.70 13.53
CA VAL A 173 -0.45 11.39 13.14
C VAL A 173 0.51 10.69 12.20
N GLY A 174 1.08 11.40 11.23
CA GLY A 174 2.03 10.84 10.28
C GLY A 174 3.28 10.26 10.94
N THR A 175 3.92 11.04 11.81
CA THR A 175 5.12 10.58 12.53
C THR A 175 4.81 9.42 13.49
N THR A 176 3.63 9.46 14.12
CA THR A 176 3.16 8.39 15.01
C THR A 176 2.84 7.11 14.24
N LEU A 177 2.22 7.22 13.07
CA LEU A 177 1.93 6.07 12.20
C LEU A 177 3.23 5.40 11.71
N LEU A 178 4.26 6.19 11.36
CA LEU A 178 5.57 5.65 10.99
C LEU A 178 6.19 4.85 12.14
N TYR A 179 6.10 5.35 13.36
CA TYR A 179 6.56 4.63 14.55
C TYR A 179 5.80 3.33 14.78
N ILE A 180 4.47 3.34 14.64
CA ILE A 180 3.64 2.13 14.75
C ILE A 180 4.03 1.12 13.67
N LYS A 181 4.20 1.56 12.42
CA LYS A 181 4.64 0.72 11.30
C LYS A 181 5.99 0.04 11.59
N ASP A 182 6.95 0.77 12.15
CA ASP A 182 8.26 0.25 12.54
C ASP A 182 8.14 -0.77 13.70
N MET A 183 7.31 -0.45 14.72
CA MET A 183 7.05 -1.37 15.82
C MET A 183 6.39 -2.66 15.36
N VAL A 184 5.36 -2.60 14.52
CA VAL A 184 4.70 -3.79 13.94
C VAL A 184 5.72 -4.63 13.14
N LYS A 185 6.54 -3.99 12.29
CA LYS A 185 7.59 -4.67 11.54
C LYS A 185 8.58 -5.43 12.45
N LYS A 186 9.00 -4.82 13.54
CA LYS A 186 9.93 -5.42 14.52
C LYS A 186 9.34 -6.63 15.24
N THR A 187 8.02 -6.73 15.36
CA THR A 187 7.38 -7.92 15.96
C THR A 187 7.37 -9.12 15.02
N GLY A 188 7.59 -8.92 13.71
CA GLY A 188 7.42 -9.94 12.69
C GLY A 188 5.96 -10.34 12.46
N ALA A 189 5.00 -9.56 12.96
CA ALA A 189 3.58 -9.87 12.82
C ALA A 189 3.12 -9.62 11.37
N THR A 190 2.41 -10.59 10.82
CA THR A 190 1.77 -10.52 9.51
C THR A 190 0.34 -9.97 9.59
N ARG A 191 -0.25 -9.96 10.79
CA ARG A 191 -1.62 -9.51 11.06
C ARG A 191 -1.65 -8.45 12.14
N ILE A 192 -2.59 -7.51 11.99
CA ILE A 192 -2.92 -6.53 13.03
C ILE A 192 -4.24 -6.97 13.65
N ASP A 193 -4.13 -7.67 14.78
CA ASP A 193 -5.23 -8.22 15.57
C ASP A 193 -5.08 -7.83 17.05
N ASP A 194 -6.01 -8.30 17.87
CA ASP A 194 -6.02 -7.99 19.30
C ASP A 194 -4.78 -8.57 20.02
N ALA A 195 -4.26 -9.71 19.56
CA ALA A 195 -3.05 -10.31 20.14
C ALA A 195 -1.81 -9.44 19.89
N LEU A 196 -1.68 -8.88 18.69
CA LEU A 196 -0.60 -7.92 18.39
C LEU A 196 -0.77 -6.64 19.20
N LYS A 197 -2.02 -6.13 19.30
CA LYS A 197 -2.34 -4.96 20.11
C LYS A 197 -1.88 -5.18 21.57
N ASP A 198 -2.30 -6.27 22.19
CA ASP A 198 -1.93 -6.58 23.59
C ASP A 198 -0.41 -6.65 23.77
N LYS A 199 0.31 -7.25 22.82
CA LYS A 199 1.78 -7.33 22.83
C LYS A 199 2.43 -5.95 22.74
N LEU A 200 1.92 -5.05 21.90
CA LEU A 200 2.43 -3.68 21.78
C LEU A 200 2.07 -2.83 22.97
N ASP A 201 0.85 -2.98 23.49
CA ASP A 201 0.40 -2.33 24.71
C ASP A 201 1.29 -2.65 25.90
N ASP A 202 1.68 -3.90 26.08
CA ASP A 202 2.58 -4.30 27.15
C ASP A 202 3.93 -3.61 27.06
N VAL A 203 4.46 -3.44 25.83
CA VAL A 203 5.69 -2.68 25.59
C VAL A 203 5.49 -1.21 25.92
N TRP A 204 4.42 -0.59 25.40
CA TRP A 204 4.15 0.84 25.61
C TRP A 204 3.86 1.19 27.07
N LYS A 205 3.17 0.31 27.83
CA LYS A 205 2.91 0.50 29.26
C LYS A 205 4.18 0.50 30.12
N MET A 206 5.26 -0.14 29.64
CA MET A 206 6.57 -0.12 30.31
C MET A 206 7.37 1.15 30.01
N MET A 207 6.94 1.94 29.03
CA MET A 207 7.64 3.16 28.59
C MET A 207 7.07 4.41 29.28
N SER A 208 7.89 5.43 29.37
CA SER A 208 7.46 6.80 29.66
C SER A 208 7.01 7.52 28.38
N ALA A 209 6.24 8.60 28.54
CA ALA A 209 5.88 9.46 27.40
C ALA A 209 7.10 10.06 26.68
N GLU A 210 8.22 10.21 27.35
CA GLU A 210 9.47 10.69 26.77
C GLU A 210 10.13 9.60 25.92
N GLU A 211 10.12 8.35 26.36
CA GLU A 211 10.63 7.21 25.61
C GLU A 211 9.81 6.95 24.36
N ILE A 212 8.47 7.13 24.37
CA ILE A 212 7.64 7.07 23.15
C ILE A 212 8.10 8.16 22.15
N ARG A 213 8.28 9.40 22.58
CA ARG A 213 8.77 10.48 21.71
C ARG A 213 10.17 10.20 21.16
N ALA A 214 11.06 9.66 21.99
CA ALA A 214 12.40 9.23 21.57
C ALA A 214 12.33 8.08 20.56
N GLY A 215 11.42 7.13 20.75
CA GLY A 215 11.14 6.05 19.79
C GLY A 215 10.69 6.57 18.43
N ILE A 216 9.76 7.53 18.41
CA ILE A 216 9.32 8.19 17.16
C ILE A 216 10.51 8.88 16.48
N LYS A 217 11.32 9.62 17.24
CA LYS A 217 12.54 10.26 16.70
C LYS A 217 13.48 9.23 16.06
N ASN A 218 13.78 8.14 16.77
CA ASN A 218 14.70 7.12 16.27
C ASN A 218 14.17 6.44 15.00
N THR A 219 12.86 6.23 14.90
CA THR A 219 12.23 5.73 13.67
C THR A 219 12.44 6.70 12.50
N LEU A 220 12.25 8.00 12.72
CA LEU A 220 12.49 9.02 11.70
C LEU A 220 13.98 9.08 11.30
N ASP A 221 14.88 8.99 12.27
CA ASP A 221 16.34 8.94 12.03
C ASP A 221 16.73 7.78 11.10
N ASN A 222 16.15 6.60 11.32
CA ASN A 222 16.40 5.42 10.52
C ASN A 222 15.80 5.52 9.12
N LEU A 223 14.57 6.02 9.01
CA LEU A 223 13.88 6.16 7.72
C LEU A 223 14.54 7.19 6.80
N LEU A 224 15.14 8.22 7.37
CA LEU A 224 15.83 9.29 6.64
C LEU A 224 17.34 9.05 6.49
N ASP A 225 17.85 7.85 6.75
CA ASP A 225 19.29 7.59 6.83
C ASP A 225 20.04 7.94 5.52
N ASN A 226 19.42 7.70 4.37
CA ASN A 226 19.96 8.02 3.05
C ASN A 226 19.47 9.36 2.47
N SER A 227 18.73 10.15 3.24
CA SER A 227 18.11 11.38 2.75
C SER A 227 19.08 12.56 2.75
N GLU A 228 19.07 13.34 1.67
CA GLU A 228 19.70 14.66 1.67
C GLU A 228 19.08 15.54 2.75
N ASN A 229 19.93 16.32 3.42
CA ASN A 229 19.51 17.19 4.52
C ASN A 229 18.79 16.48 5.67
N LYS A 230 19.11 15.19 5.94
CA LYS A 230 18.57 14.37 7.03
C LYS A 230 18.49 15.17 8.33
N THR A 231 19.59 15.75 8.78
CA THR A 231 19.66 16.52 10.04
C THR A 231 18.60 17.60 10.09
N LYS A 232 18.46 18.39 9.05
CA LYS A 232 17.47 19.48 9.00
C LYS A 232 16.04 18.97 9.00
N LYS A 233 15.74 17.87 8.26
CA LYS A 233 14.41 17.24 8.27
C LYS A 233 14.02 16.78 9.67
N ILE A 234 14.93 16.09 10.35
CA ILE A 234 14.71 15.60 11.70
C ILE A 234 14.56 16.74 12.71
N GLU A 235 15.42 17.75 12.65
CA GLU A 235 15.30 18.93 13.50
C GLU A 235 13.95 19.63 13.33
N LEU A 236 13.45 19.76 12.11
CA LEU A 236 12.15 20.35 11.83
C LEU A 236 11.00 19.51 12.37
N LEU A 237 11.02 18.20 12.12
CA LEU A 237 10.00 17.29 12.65
C LEU A 237 10.03 17.24 14.19
N GLN A 238 11.20 17.28 14.79
CA GLN A 238 11.34 17.39 16.24
C GLN A 238 10.79 18.71 16.77
N LYS A 239 11.19 19.83 16.17
CA LYS A 239 10.77 21.18 16.58
C LYS A 239 9.25 21.33 16.45
N ASN A 240 8.70 20.93 15.30
CA ASN A 240 7.30 21.19 14.96
C ASN A 240 6.34 20.18 15.59
N VAL A 241 6.78 18.94 15.88
CA VAL A 241 5.91 17.87 16.39
C VAL A 241 6.32 17.44 17.79
N LEU A 242 7.47 16.78 17.93
CA LEU A 242 7.84 16.09 19.17
C LEU A 242 8.17 17.05 20.32
N ASN A 243 8.62 18.25 20.01
CA ASN A 243 8.95 19.31 20.98
C ASN A 243 7.82 20.31 21.19
N ASP A 244 6.67 20.14 20.54
CA ASP A 244 5.50 20.97 20.79
C ASP A 244 5.07 20.88 22.26
N GLN A 245 4.65 22.01 22.83
CA GLN A 245 4.31 22.11 24.25
C GLN A 245 3.11 21.23 24.66
N LYS A 246 2.16 21.05 23.76
CA LYS A 246 0.98 20.21 23.98
C LYS A 246 1.31 18.74 23.87
N VAL A 247 2.15 18.37 22.89
CA VAL A 247 2.66 16.99 22.73
C VAL A 247 3.52 16.59 23.94
N LYS A 248 4.34 17.50 24.48
CA LYS A 248 5.12 17.24 25.69
C LYS A 248 4.25 17.03 26.95
N LYS A 249 3.05 17.56 26.98
CA LYS A 249 2.10 17.39 28.10
C LYS A 249 1.34 16.08 28.09
N LEU A 250 1.34 15.36 26.96
CA LEU A 250 0.69 14.06 26.87
C LEU A 250 1.29 13.10 27.89
N LYS A 251 0.43 12.45 28.66
CA LYS A 251 0.80 11.40 29.61
C LYS A 251 0.90 10.07 28.87
N ILE A 252 1.56 9.09 29.45
CA ILE A 252 1.70 7.77 28.83
C ILE A 252 0.35 7.15 28.44
N LYS A 253 -0.68 7.29 29.28
CA LYS A 253 -2.03 6.82 28.97
C LYS A 253 -2.66 7.49 27.73
N ASP A 254 -2.34 8.78 27.51
CA ASP A 254 -2.83 9.51 26.34
C ASP A 254 -2.12 9.02 25.06
N TRP A 255 -0.83 8.72 25.18
CA TRP A 255 -0.05 8.12 24.11
C TRP A 255 -0.57 6.73 23.74
N ILE A 256 -0.82 5.85 24.72
CA ILE A 256 -1.35 4.51 24.46
C ILE A 256 -2.70 4.59 23.75
N GLU A 257 -3.62 5.43 24.22
CA GLU A 257 -4.93 5.62 23.58
C GLU A 257 -4.79 6.08 22.12
N ILE A 258 -3.87 6.99 21.82
CA ILE A 258 -3.62 7.48 20.46
C ILE A 258 -2.98 6.38 19.59
N LEU A 259 -1.98 5.68 20.12
CA LEU A 259 -1.28 4.59 19.43
C LEU A 259 -2.24 3.45 19.08
N ASP A 260 -3.08 3.05 20.02
CA ASP A 260 -4.11 2.03 19.83
C ASP A 260 -5.12 2.43 18.75
N THR A 261 -5.63 3.66 18.84
CA THR A 261 -6.58 4.18 17.85
C THR A 261 -5.96 4.18 16.44
N ILE A 262 -4.71 4.64 16.29
CA ILE A 262 -4.05 4.62 14.98
C ILE A 262 -3.78 3.20 14.52
N LEU A 263 -3.35 2.29 15.41
CA LEU A 263 -3.07 0.89 15.07
C LEU A 263 -4.34 0.14 14.64
N MET A 264 -5.39 0.19 15.49
CA MET A 264 -6.57 -0.68 15.37
C MET A 264 -7.66 -0.10 14.49
N ASP A 265 -7.82 1.23 14.48
CA ASP A 265 -8.91 1.88 13.76
C ASP A 265 -8.47 2.45 12.39
N ILE A 266 -7.16 2.63 12.17
CA ILE A 266 -6.63 3.16 10.91
C ILE A 266 -5.72 2.13 10.24
N TYR A 267 -4.55 1.83 10.81
CA TYR A 267 -3.50 1.05 10.14
C TYR A 267 -3.92 -0.39 9.88
N ARG A 268 -4.77 -0.98 10.72
CA ARG A 268 -5.37 -2.31 10.52
C ARG A 268 -6.10 -2.45 9.18
N TYR A 269 -6.68 -1.36 8.68
CA TYR A 269 -7.53 -1.32 7.49
C TYR A 269 -6.84 -0.73 6.26
N ILE A 270 -5.51 -0.67 6.28
CA ILE A 270 -4.70 -0.16 5.17
C ILE A 270 -3.59 -1.17 4.86
N ASP A 271 -3.64 -1.79 3.70
CA ASP A 271 -2.51 -2.54 3.15
C ASP A 271 -1.58 -1.58 2.40
N ALA A 272 -0.61 -1.01 3.11
CA ALA A 272 0.31 -0.03 2.56
C ALA A 272 1.23 -0.60 1.44
N ASP A 273 1.25 -1.90 1.25
CA ASP A 273 2.05 -2.54 0.20
C ASP A 273 1.23 -2.75 -1.09
N SER A 274 -0.09 -2.56 -1.05
CA SER A 274 -0.97 -2.57 -2.23
C SER A 274 -1.18 -1.16 -2.81
N SER A 275 -1.52 -1.06 -4.10
CA SER A 275 -1.88 0.22 -4.72
C SER A 275 -3.14 0.83 -4.11
N GLU A 276 -4.16 0.02 -3.84
CA GLU A 276 -5.39 0.46 -3.20
C GLU A 276 -5.14 0.98 -1.78
N GLY A 277 -4.29 0.31 -1.00
CA GLY A 277 -3.92 0.76 0.33
C GLY A 277 -3.12 2.05 0.30
N GLN A 278 -2.28 2.28 -0.71
CA GLN A 278 -1.59 3.56 -0.92
C GLN A 278 -2.58 4.68 -1.22
N ASP A 279 -3.61 4.42 -2.04
CA ASP A 279 -4.68 5.39 -2.30
C ASP A 279 -5.48 5.72 -1.03
N ILE A 280 -5.81 4.72 -0.21
CA ILE A 280 -6.51 4.93 1.08
C ILE A 280 -5.63 5.74 2.03
N LEU A 281 -4.35 5.47 2.09
CA LEU A 281 -3.39 6.19 2.91
C LEU A 281 -3.30 7.66 2.48
N ASN A 282 -3.24 7.92 1.18
CA ASN A 282 -3.28 9.28 0.64
C ASN A 282 -4.56 10.02 1.04
N LEU A 283 -5.73 9.39 0.85
CA LEU A 283 -7.02 9.97 1.24
C LEU A 283 -7.13 10.25 2.73
N PHE A 284 -6.59 9.37 3.57
CA PHE A 284 -6.50 9.56 5.01
C PHE A 284 -5.75 10.86 5.37
N PHE A 285 -4.58 11.08 4.76
CA PHE A 285 -3.79 12.30 5.01
C PHE A 285 -4.43 13.56 4.40
N ILE A 286 -5.05 13.47 3.24
CA ILE A 286 -5.84 14.58 2.67
C ILE A 286 -6.96 15.00 3.62
N ALA A 287 -7.66 14.04 4.24
CA ALA A 287 -8.70 14.34 5.22
C ALA A 287 -8.14 15.11 6.44
N PHE A 288 -6.99 14.71 6.97
CA PHE A 288 -6.32 15.46 8.05
C PHE A 288 -5.86 16.85 7.59
N ASN A 289 -5.34 16.99 6.38
CA ASN A 289 -4.90 18.27 5.83
C ASN A 289 -6.05 19.26 5.65
N LYS A 290 -7.27 18.80 5.33
CA LYS A 290 -8.47 19.65 5.26
C LYS A 290 -8.80 20.33 6.58
N TYR A 291 -8.50 19.70 7.70
CA TYR A 291 -8.68 20.31 9.02
C TYR A 291 -7.61 21.38 9.30
N THR A 292 -6.39 21.22 8.78
CA THR A 292 -5.32 22.22 8.93
C THR A 292 -5.50 23.45 8.03
N GLY A 293 -6.07 23.28 6.85
CA GLY A 293 -6.20 24.36 5.83
C GLY A 293 -7.19 25.46 6.16
N LYS A 294 -8.11 25.27 7.11
CA LYS A 294 -9.02 26.35 7.57
C LYS A 294 -8.31 27.44 8.36
N ALA A 295 -7.14 27.15 8.91
CA ALA A 295 -6.39 28.04 9.79
C ALA A 295 -5.30 28.86 9.08
N ASP A 296 -4.89 28.50 7.87
CA ASP A 296 -3.88 29.24 7.08
C ASP A 296 -4.45 29.67 5.73
N LYS A 297 -4.84 30.94 5.64
CA LYS A 297 -5.45 31.55 4.43
C LYS A 297 -4.53 31.57 3.20
N ASN A 298 -3.25 31.27 3.37
CA ASN A 298 -2.23 31.36 2.32
C ASN A 298 -1.77 30.00 1.77
N GLN A 299 -2.19 28.88 2.35
CA GLN A 299 -1.89 27.53 1.86
C GLN A 299 -3.16 26.91 1.28
N ALA A 300 -3.30 26.95 -0.03
CA ALA A 300 -4.34 26.20 -0.74
C ALA A 300 -3.78 24.81 -1.07
N PHE A 301 -4.30 23.77 -0.41
CA PHE A 301 -4.03 22.40 -0.81
C PHE A 301 -4.66 22.12 -2.17
N THR A 302 -3.91 21.54 -3.09
CA THR A 302 -4.44 21.12 -4.37
C THR A 302 -5.43 19.97 -4.16
N PRO A 303 -6.68 20.10 -4.64
CA PRO A 303 -7.65 19.03 -4.53
C PRO A 303 -7.18 17.74 -5.24
N ASP A 304 -7.46 16.59 -4.64
CA ASP A 304 -7.02 15.28 -5.10
C ASP A 304 -7.40 14.98 -6.56
N HIS A 305 -8.65 15.27 -6.94
CA HIS A 305 -9.10 15.10 -8.34
C HIS A 305 -8.33 15.95 -9.35
N ILE A 306 -7.74 17.07 -8.92
CA ILE A 306 -6.89 17.91 -9.78
C ILE A 306 -5.50 17.30 -9.90
N THR A 307 -4.91 16.83 -8.80
CA THR A 307 -3.59 16.17 -8.84
C THR A 307 -3.65 14.89 -9.66
N GLU A 308 -4.70 14.08 -9.49
CA GLU A 308 -4.94 12.88 -10.29
C GLU A 308 -5.12 13.21 -11.78
N PHE A 309 -5.97 14.20 -12.08
CA PHE A 309 -6.21 14.64 -13.47
C PHE A 309 -4.91 15.11 -14.13
N MET A 310 -4.12 15.93 -13.46
CA MET A 310 -2.87 16.46 -14.00
C MET A 310 -1.84 15.34 -14.23
N CYS A 311 -1.69 14.40 -13.30
CA CYS A 311 -0.83 13.22 -13.48
C CYS A 311 -1.29 12.33 -14.64
N ARG A 312 -2.60 12.28 -14.93
CA ARG A 312 -3.14 11.51 -16.07
C ARG A 312 -2.85 12.17 -17.41
N ILE A 313 -3.09 13.48 -17.54
CA ILE A 313 -2.90 14.18 -18.82
C ILE A 313 -1.42 14.39 -19.19
N THR A 314 -0.52 14.31 -18.21
CA THR A 314 0.93 14.37 -18.43
C THR A 314 1.57 12.99 -18.57
N ASP A 315 0.76 11.93 -18.64
CA ASP A 315 1.20 10.55 -18.81
C ASP A 315 2.31 10.13 -17.83
N VAL A 316 2.15 10.49 -16.54
CA VAL A 316 3.04 10.01 -15.48
C VAL A 316 3.02 8.49 -15.46
N ASP A 317 4.18 7.87 -15.59
CA ASP A 317 4.41 6.43 -15.52
C ASP A 317 5.79 6.12 -14.93
N ARG A 318 6.11 4.86 -14.69
CA ARG A 318 7.38 4.39 -14.09
C ARG A 318 8.67 4.79 -14.82
N THR A 319 8.58 5.45 -15.96
CA THR A 319 9.74 5.91 -16.75
C THR A 319 10.00 7.39 -16.61
N LYS A 320 9.15 8.12 -15.88
CA LYS A 320 9.15 9.58 -15.80
C LYS A 320 9.74 10.08 -14.50
N VAL A 321 10.52 11.13 -14.58
CA VAL A 321 10.96 11.92 -13.41
C VAL A 321 10.04 13.11 -13.24
N VAL A 322 9.43 13.24 -12.06
CA VAL A 322 8.44 14.28 -11.75
C VAL A 322 9.01 15.26 -10.73
N LEU A 323 8.89 16.54 -11.02
CA LEU A 323 9.24 17.65 -10.12
C LEU A 323 8.01 18.47 -9.77
N ASP A 324 7.80 18.74 -8.49
CA ASP A 324 6.93 19.81 -8.02
C ASP A 324 7.76 20.95 -7.40
N GLY A 325 7.82 22.08 -8.09
CA GLY A 325 8.65 23.23 -7.69
C GLY A 325 8.07 24.05 -6.52
N THR A 326 6.83 23.76 -6.09
CA THR A 326 6.11 24.42 -4.98
C THR A 326 5.25 23.39 -4.24
N CYS A 327 5.89 22.33 -3.77
CA CYS A 327 5.19 21.08 -3.47
C CYS A 327 4.21 21.15 -2.27
N GLY A 328 4.29 22.17 -1.44
CA GLY A 328 3.37 22.33 -0.32
C GLY A 328 3.34 21.10 0.58
N SER A 329 2.19 20.44 0.69
CA SER A 329 2.04 19.19 1.42
C SER A 329 2.58 17.95 0.68
N GLY A 330 3.00 18.09 -0.57
CA GLY A 330 3.47 16.99 -1.41
C GLY A 330 2.35 16.24 -2.16
N SER A 331 1.17 16.80 -2.31
CA SER A 331 0.02 16.10 -2.92
C SER A 331 0.31 15.63 -4.35
N PHE A 332 0.95 16.45 -5.21
CA PHE A 332 1.37 16.01 -6.54
C PHE A 332 2.43 14.91 -6.49
N LEU A 333 3.40 15.03 -5.57
CA LEU A 333 4.48 14.05 -5.43
C LEU A 333 3.93 12.69 -5.01
N VAL A 334 3.04 12.66 -4.03
CA VAL A 334 2.38 11.42 -3.58
C VAL A 334 1.57 10.81 -4.73
N GLN A 335 0.76 11.61 -5.42
CA GLN A 335 -0.08 11.14 -6.53
C GLN A 335 0.75 10.59 -7.69
N ALA A 336 1.85 11.28 -8.06
CA ALA A 336 2.79 10.80 -9.08
C ALA A 336 3.41 9.47 -8.66
N MET A 337 3.94 9.39 -7.44
CA MET A 337 4.57 8.18 -6.91
C MET A 337 3.60 6.99 -6.85
N VAL A 338 2.37 7.19 -6.37
CA VAL A 338 1.35 6.12 -6.32
C VAL A 338 1.03 5.61 -7.73
N LYS A 339 0.91 6.52 -8.72
CA LYS A 339 0.66 6.14 -10.12
C LYS A 339 1.83 5.38 -10.73
N GLU A 340 3.07 5.81 -10.50
CA GLU A 340 4.27 5.09 -10.97
C GLU A 340 4.41 3.72 -10.33
N ILE A 341 4.16 3.60 -9.01
CA ILE A 341 4.18 2.32 -8.30
C ILE A 341 3.10 1.37 -8.85
N ALA A 342 1.91 1.87 -9.14
CA ALA A 342 0.86 1.07 -9.77
C ALA A 342 1.29 0.58 -11.17
N ASP A 343 1.98 1.43 -11.93
CA ASP A 343 2.51 1.06 -13.25
C ASP A 343 3.66 0.04 -13.15
N CYS A 344 4.54 0.14 -12.14
CA CYS A 344 5.58 -0.86 -11.88
C CYS A 344 5.03 -2.27 -11.67
N ARG A 345 3.82 -2.39 -11.11
CA ARG A 345 3.19 -3.68 -10.80
C ARG A 345 2.36 -4.26 -11.95
N ARG A 346 2.12 -3.48 -13.01
CA ARG A 346 1.16 -3.83 -14.05
C ARG A 346 1.54 -5.08 -14.85
N ASP A 347 2.82 -5.26 -15.17
CA ASP A 347 3.34 -6.27 -16.09
C ASP A 347 4.64 -6.92 -15.60
N LYS A 348 4.81 -6.99 -14.29
CA LYS A 348 6.02 -7.47 -13.62
C LYS A 348 5.68 -8.44 -12.50
N THR A 349 6.59 -9.38 -12.24
CA THR A 349 6.57 -10.18 -11.02
C THR A 349 6.81 -9.30 -9.78
N GLU A 350 6.46 -9.79 -8.59
CA GLU A 350 6.65 -9.05 -7.32
C GLU A 350 8.10 -8.56 -7.18
N LYS A 351 9.08 -9.43 -7.46
CA LYS A 351 10.51 -9.11 -7.34
C LYS A 351 10.96 -8.02 -8.31
N GLU A 352 10.53 -8.09 -9.57
CA GLU A 352 10.84 -7.08 -10.58
C GLU A 352 10.17 -5.75 -10.24
N ALA A 353 8.91 -5.79 -9.78
CA ALA A 353 8.16 -4.62 -9.36
C ALA A 353 8.81 -3.93 -8.15
N GLU A 354 9.27 -4.70 -7.14
CA GLU A 354 9.97 -4.14 -5.98
C GLU A 354 11.23 -3.36 -6.36
N GLU A 355 12.04 -3.87 -7.31
CA GLU A 355 13.23 -3.18 -7.79
C GLU A 355 12.87 -1.86 -8.53
N LEU A 356 11.85 -1.88 -9.39
CA LEU A 356 11.36 -0.68 -10.07
C LEU A 356 10.77 0.33 -9.09
N ILE A 357 9.97 -0.13 -8.12
CA ILE A 357 9.40 0.72 -7.07
C ILE A 357 10.50 1.39 -6.24
N ARG A 358 11.60 0.67 -5.96
CA ARG A 358 12.74 1.25 -5.28
C ARG A 358 13.37 2.39 -6.11
N GLN A 359 13.54 2.19 -7.42
CA GLN A 359 14.05 3.22 -8.32
C GLN A 359 13.13 4.45 -8.39
N VAL A 360 11.81 4.24 -8.48
CA VAL A 360 10.81 5.32 -8.43
C VAL A 360 10.98 6.16 -7.17
N LYS A 361 11.01 5.52 -6.01
CA LYS A 361 11.15 6.20 -4.73
C LYS A 361 12.48 6.93 -4.56
N GLU A 362 13.57 6.38 -5.10
CA GLU A 362 14.91 6.97 -4.96
C GLU A 362 15.20 8.09 -5.97
N LYS A 363 14.61 8.02 -7.19
CA LYS A 363 15.12 8.80 -8.32
C LYS A 363 14.07 9.51 -9.18
N HIS A 364 12.78 9.27 -8.97
CA HIS A 364 11.77 9.81 -9.88
C HIS A 364 10.96 10.98 -9.28
N ILE A 365 10.89 11.09 -7.97
CA ILE A 365 10.00 12.05 -7.31
C ILE A 365 10.81 13.14 -6.61
N PHE A 366 10.69 14.38 -7.09
CA PHE A 366 11.43 15.53 -6.58
C PHE A 366 10.51 16.67 -6.20
N GLY A 367 10.81 17.35 -5.09
CA GLY A 367 10.02 18.50 -4.61
C GLY A 367 10.88 19.67 -4.15
N ILE A 368 10.32 20.87 -4.20
CA ILE A 368 10.92 22.08 -3.63
C ILE A 368 9.85 22.78 -2.80
N GLU A 369 10.20 23.16 -1.56
CA GLU A 369 9.30 23.90 -0.68
C GLU A 369 10.07 24.92 0.16
N VAL A 370 9.54 26.15 0.21
CA VAL A 370 10.17 27.27 0.91
C VAL A 370 9.62 27.47 2.32
N GLU A 371 8.39 27.04 2.56
CA GLU A 371 7.73 27.19 3.85
C GLU A 371 8.06 26.00 4.76
N GLU A 372 8.57 26.28 5.98
CA GLU A 372 9.12 25.27 6.89
C GLU A 372 8.10 24.20 7.30
N LYS A 373 6.85 24.57 7.55
CA LYS A 373 5.82 23.63 7.98
C LYS A 373 5.36 22.74 6.83
N ALA A 374 5.17 23.32 5.65
CA ALA A 374 4.79 22.58 4.45
C ALA A 374 5.91 21.61 4.04
N TYR A 375 7.16 22.01 4.15
CA TYR A 375 8.31 21.14 3.94
C TYR A 375 8.33 19.94 4.92
N GLY A 376 8.06 20.15 6.20
CA GLY A 376 7.92 19.08 7.17
C GLY A 376 6.74 18.15 6.86
N LEU A 377 5.61 18.73 6.40
CA LEU A 377 4.43 17.95 6.02
C LEU A 377 4.67 17.11 4.78
N SER A 378 5.24 17.67 3.72
CA SER A 378 5.59 16.94 2.51
C SER A 378 6.60 15.82 2.78
N THR A 379 7.63 16.08 3.60
CA THR A 379 8.57 15.06 4.04
C THR A 379 7.86 13.90 4.75
N THR A 380 6.94 14.21 5.68
CA THR A 380 6.18 13.19 6.41
C THR A 380 5.30 12.38 5.47
N ASN A 381 4.60 13.03 4.53
CA ASN A 381 3.74 12.36 3.56
C ASN A 381 4.54 11.41 2.67
N MET A 382 5.70 11.81 2.18
CA MET A 382 6.56 10.95 1.37
C MET A 382 7.08 9.73 2.16
N LEU A 383 7.52 9.95 3.41
CA LEU A 383 7.95 8.85 4.30
C LEU A 383 6.85 7.82 4.55
N ILE A 384 5.61 8.25 4.74
CA ILE A 384 4.46 7.37 5.00
C ILE A 384 4.21 6.46 3.80
N HIS A 385 4.34 6.98 2.60
CA HIS A 385 4.23 6.22 1.35
C HIS A 385 5.49 5.40 1.02
N GLY A 386 6.46 5.41 1.93
CA GLY A 386 7.66 4.56 1.87
C GLY A 386 8.80 5.15 1.03
N ASP A 387 8.75 6.45 0.74
CA ASP A 387 9.90 7.16 0.18
C ASP A 387 10.84 7.61 1.29
N GLY A 388 11.74 6.71 1.69
CA GLY A 388 12.76 7.00 2.71
C GLY A 388 13.86 7.96 2.25
N ASN A 389 14.00 8.19 0.94
CA ASN A 389 15.01 9.10 0.39
C ASN A 389 14.51 10.54 0.35
N SER A 390 13.19 10.73 0.18
CA SER A 390 12.51 12.03 0.20
C SER A 390 13.30 13.15 -0.47
N ASN A 391 13.36 13.15 -1.80
CA ASN A 391 14.08 14.17 -2.60
C ASN A 391 13.33 15.52 -2.58
N ILE A 392 13.09 16.04 -1.37
CA ILE A 392 12.47 17.36 -1.20
C ILE A 392 13.53 18.33 -0.69
N LYS A 393 13.73 19.39 -1.45
CA LYS A 393 14.65 20.47 -1.12
C LYS A 393 13.92 21.58 -0.39
N PHE A 394 14.48 22.02 0.73
CA PHE A 394 14.02 23.24 1.41
C PHE A 394 14.65 24.47 0.76
N GLY A 395 13.82 25.35 0.22
CA GLY A 395 14.27 26.60 -0.40
C GLY A 395 13.36 27.10 -1.51
N SER A 396 13.75 28.18 -2.15
CA SER A 396 13.03 28.73 -3.30
C SER A 396 13.36 27.96 -4.58
N ILE A 397 12.37 27.79 -5.45
CA ILE A 397 12.57 27.21 -6.78
C ILE A 397 13.58 28.04 -7.59
N PHE A 398 13.58 29.38 -7.41
CA PHE A 398 14.49 30.28 -8.12
C PHE A 398 15.97 30.09 -7.74
N ASP A 399 16.23 29.61 -6.53
CA ASP A 399 17.58 29.32 -6.02
C ASP A 399 17.96 27.83 -6.17
N SER A 400 17.12 27.05 -6.82
CA SER A 400 17.25 25.59 -6.88
C SER A 400 17.70 25.05 -8.24
N LYS A 401 18.30 25.92 -9.10
CA LYS A 401 18.73 25.54 -10.46
C LYS A 401 19.56 24.26 -10.49
N LYS A 402 20.58 24.14 -9.63
CA LYS A 402 21.43 22.95 -9.59
C LYS A 402 20.63 21.68 -9.27
N PHE A 403 19.76 21.72 -8.26
CA PHE A 403 18.91 20.60 -7.87
C PHE A 403 17.97 20.18 -8.99
N ILE A 404 17.36 21.13 -9.70
CA ILE A 404 16.45 20.86 -10.83
C ILE A 404 17.22 20.21 -11.99
N MET A 405 18.44 20.70 -12.29
CA MET A 405 19.28 20.13 -13.36
C MET A 405 19.78 18.72 -13.02
N GLU A 406 20.05 18.44 -11.75
CA GLU A 406 20.45 17.10 -11.28
C GLU A 406 19.30 16.12 -11.27
N ALA A 407 18.09 16.58 -10.98
CA ALA A 407 16.87 15.78 -11.07
C ALA A 407 16.48 15.45 -12.52
N ASP A 408 16.80 16.33 -13.47
CA ASP A 408 16.48 16.20 -14.89
C ASP A 408 15.03 15.78 -15.17
N PRO A 409 14.03 16.54 -14.69
CA PRO A 409 12.64 16.10 -14.71
C PRO A 409 12.03 16.08 -16.11
N ASP A 410 11.33 14.99 -16.43
CA ASP A 410 10.51 14.87 -17.63
C ASP A 410 9.20 15.66 -17.51
N ILE A 411 8.66 15.77 -16.29
CA ILE A 411 7.37 16.38 -15.98
C ILE A 411 7.51 17.35 -14.81
N ILE A 412 6.98 18.54 -14.97
CA ILE A 412 6.88 19.52 -13.89
C ILE A 412 5.41 19.78 -13.59
N LEU A 413 4.99 19.46 -12.35
CA LEU A 413 3.65 19.73 -11.83
C LEU A 413 3.76 20.79 -10.74
N MET A 414 2.95 21.84 -10.82
CA MET A 414 3.02 22.96 -9.86
C MET A 414 1.66 23.59 -9.64
N ASN A 415 1.39 23.93 -8.38
CA ASN A 415 0.33 24.84 -8.00
C ASN A 415 0.90 25.98 -7.13
N PRO A 416 1.50 27.00 -7.71
CA PRO A 416 2.16 28.08 -6.96
C PRO A 416 1.14 28.89 -6.14
N PRO A 417 1.56 29.52 -5.03
CA PRO A 417 0.66 30.30 -4.18
C PRO A 417 0.06 31.50 -4.91
N TYR A 418 -1.25 31.68 -4.78
CA TYR A 418 -1.97 32.85 -5.28
C TYR A 418 -1.78 34.03 -4.33
N ASN A 419 -1.68 35.24 -4.87
CA ASN A 419 -1.57 36.47 -4.08
C ASN A 419 -0.36 36.55 -3.12
N ALA A 420 0.70 35.81 -3.37
CA ALA A 420 1.96 36.06 -2.69
C ALA A 420 2.42 37.50 -2.97
N LYS A 421 2.82 38.23 -1.92
CA LYS A 421 3.46 39.54 -2.15
C LYS A 421 4.68 39.30 -3.01
N PRO A 422 4.91 40.09 -4.07
CA PRO A 422 6.12 39.96 -4.88
C PRO A 422 7.34 39.99 -3.94
N ILE A 423 8.08 38.90 -3.90
CA ILE A 423 9.41 38.93 -3.31
C ILE A 423 10.22 39.73 -4.28
N GLY A 424 10.72 40.90 -3.86
CA GLY A 424 11.50 41.77 -4.73
C GLY A 424 12.59 40.94 -5.41
N ILE A 425 12.58 40.97 -6.74
CA ILE A 425 13.69 40.43 -7.53
C ILE A 425 14.87 41.33 -7.20
N PRO A 426 15.99 40.80 -6.71
CA PRO A 426 17.18 41.60 -6.44
C PRO A 426 17.71 42.24 -7.71
#